data_b67caec4c52c203ac9c04b74f01f8aa3
#
_entry.id   b67caec4c52c203ac9c04b74f01f8aa3
#
_cell.length_a   1.000
_cell.length_b   1.000
_cell.length_c   1.000
_cell.angle_alpha   90.00
_cell.angle_beta   90.00
_cell.angle_gamma   90.00
#
_symmetry.space_group_name_H-M   'P 1'
#
loop_
_entity.id
_entity.type
_entity.pdbx_description
1 polymer ?
#
loop_
_entity_poly.entity_id
_entity_poly.type
_entity_poly.pdbx_seq_one_letter_code
_entity_poly.pdbx_strand_id
1 'polypeptide(L)'
;MKQKLFLFLLLLYTTTKLNATNSLLSKSPFSASLELSTKYIWRGIEYGTAPTVFPMIGYGYKGFNAFAMGGYAIDGSHQEVDLGVSYSSSEFTIGVSDYYYPSAVGEKDGYFKLNNRNTGHWVEAYATWTGTKIPLWITLSSYIFGADKNEEGKQMYSSYAEVGYTYSFNDDNNIALCVGANLNKGFYTGYQSGFNVVNINAKYSTAFKFGNYKLPVSASYVLNPYKNKSFFTMSLYFGI
;
A
#
# COMPACT_ATOMS: atom_id res chain seq x y z
N MET A 1 -0.64 -22.16 22.99
CA MET A 1 -0.15 -22.13 21.59
C MET A 1 -0.32 -20.72 21.06
N LYS A 2 0.78 -19.96 20.89
CA LYS A 2 0.76 -18.57 20.43
C LYS A 2 0.41 -18.54 18.94
N GLN A 3 -0.75 -17.98 18.59
CA GLN A 3 -1.13 -17.75 17.20
C GLN A 3 -0.19 -16.70 16.61
N LYS A 4 0.55 -17.09 15.58
CA LYS A 4 1.47 -16.21 14.83
C LYS A 4 0.65 -15.17 14.09
N LEU A 5 0.88 -13.91 14.43
CA LEU A 5 0.33 -12.75 13.74
C LEU A 5 1.08 -12.59 12.41
N PHE A 6 0.47 -12.96 11.28
CA PHE A 6 1.00 -12.67 9.95
C PHE A 6 0.74 -11.21 9.61
N LEU A 7 1.81 -10.42 9.59
CA LEU A 7 1.77 -9.04 9.14
C LEU A 7 1.87 -9.04 7.61
N PHE A 8 0.78 -8.67 6.94
CA PHE A 8 0.76 -8.39 5.51
C PHE A 8 1.24 -6.97 5.27
N LEU A 9 2.41 -6.82 4.70
CA LEU A 9 2.94 -5.56 4.19
C LEU A 9 2.85 -5.54 2.66
N LEU A 10 1.64 -5.43 2.16
CA LEU A 10 1.40 -4.83 0.86
C LEU A 10 0.78 -3.47 1.14
N LEU A 11 1.45 -2.39 0.74
CA LEU A 11 0.95 -1.03 0.95
C LEU A 11 0.44 -0.87 2.39
N LEU A 12 1.30 -0.57 3.37
CA LEU A 12 0.97 -0.10 4.74
C LEU A 12 -0.42 -0.49 5.31
N TYR A 13 -0.98 -1.62 4.88
CA TYR A 13 -2.20 -2.18 5.46
C TYR A 13 -1.79 -3.07 6.63
N THR A 14 -1.74 -2.49 7.81
CA THR A 14 -1.97 -3.29 9.00
C THR A 14 -3.41 -3.78 8.92
N THR A 15 -3.63 -4.94 8.30
CA THR A 15 -4.85 -5.68 8.56
C THR A 15 -4.78 -6.11 10.01
N THR A 16 -5.23 -5.25 10.92
CA THR A 16 -5.68 -5.73 12.22
C THR A 16 -6.69 -6.81 11.89
N LYS A 17 -6.44 -8.06 12.30
CA LYS A 17 -7.48 -9.09 12.22
C LYS A 17 -8.69 -8.52 12.91
N LEU A 18 -9.68 -8.06 12.15
CA LEU A 18 -11.00 -7.82 12.65
C LEU A 18 -11.50 -9.19 13.11
N ASN A 19 -11.53 -9.42 14.42
CA ASN A 19 -12.30 -10.50 15.00
C ASN A 19 -13.78 -10.14 14.84
N ALA A 20 -14.27 -10.22 13.61
CA ALA A 20 -15.69 -10.26 13.38
C ALA A 20 -16.19 -11.55 14.04
N THR A 21 -17.08 -11.41 14.99
CA THR A 21 -17.78 -12.49 15.69
C THR A 21 -18.73 -13.22 14.74
N ASN A 22 -18.15 -14.00 13.81
CA ASN A 22 -18.90 -15.02 13.09
C ASN A 22 -17.93 -16.16 12.73
N SER A 23 -18.03 -17.24 13.48
CA SER A 23 -17.21 -18.45 13.34
C SER A 23 -17.26 -19.13 11.96
N LEU A 24 -18.12 -18.70 11.07
CA LEU A 24 -18.23 -19.19 9.68
C LEU A 24 -17.28 -18.47 8.72
N LEU A 25 -16.96 -17.18 8.93
CA LEU A 25 -16.09 -16.40 8.06
C LEU A 25 -14.60 -16.61 8.36
N SER A 26 -14.24 -17.09 9.57
CA SER A 26 -12.84 -17.36 9.95
C SER A 26 -12.15 -18.46 9.14
N LYS A 27 -12.88 -19.21 8.32
CA LYS A 27 -12.38 -20.26 7.41
C LYS A 27 -12.41 -19.86 5.94
N SER A 28 -12.97 -18.71 5.59
CA SER A 28 -13.02 -18.26 4.22
C SER A 28 -11.62 -17.83 3.76
N PRO A 29 -11.14 -18.24 2.57
CA PRO A 29 -9.95 -17.68 1.97
C PRO A 29 -10.21 -16.29 1.40
N PHE A 30 -11.45 -15.83 1.33
CA PHE A 30 -11.84 -14.52 0.81
C PHE A 30 -11.93 -13.48 1.93
N SER A 31 -11.58 -12.26 1.59
CA SER A 31 -11.73 -11.08 2.44
C SER A 31 -12.31 -9.92 1.64
N ALA A 32 -12.99 -9.01 2.32
CA ALA A 32 -13.39 -7.72 1.77
C ALA A 32 -13.11 -6.63 2.80
N SER A 33 -12.62 -5.49 2.36
CA SER A 33 -12.35 -4.34 3.23
C SER A 33 -12.64 -3.02 2.56
N LEU A 34 -12.83 -2.00 3.39
CA LEU A 34 -13.00 -0.62 2.98
C LEU A 34 -12.14 0.23 3.91
N GLU A 35 -11.20 1.00 3.35
CA GLU A 35 -10.53 2.08 4.08
C GLU A 35 -11.12 3.43 3.64
N LEU A 36 -11.37 4.31 4.61
CA LEU A 36 -11.67 5.71 4.41
C LEU A 36 -10.49 6.51 4.94
N SER A 37 -9.78 7.22 4.09
CA SER A 37 -8.63 8.05 4.47
C SER A 37 -8.89 9.52 4.17
N THR A 38 -8.43 10.40 5.07
CA THR A 38 -8.53 11.85 4.88
C THR A 38 -7.69 12.35 3.71
N LYS A 39 -6.65 11.60 3.32
CA LYS A 39 -5.80 11.84 2.14
C LYS A 39 -5.17 10.54 1.68
N TYR A 40 -4.90 10.45 0.40
CA TYR A 40 -4.07 9.38 -0.15
C TYR A 40 -2.61 9.83 -0.24
N ILE A 41 -1.78 9.31 0.66
CA ILE A 41 -0.33 9.51 0.64
C ILE A 41 0.34 8.14 0.50
N TRP A 42 1.04 7.94 -0.61
CA TRP A 42 1.76 6.71 -0.89
C TRP A 42 3.25 6.98 -1.08
N ARG A 43 4.09 6.37 -0.24
CA ARG A 43 5.56 6.55 -0.25
C ARG A 43 5.98 8.04 -0.27
N GLY A 44 5.30 8.87 0.52
CA GLY A 44 5.56 10.31 0.60
C GLY A 44 5.01 11.14 -0.55
N ILE A 45 4.28 10.54 -1.50
CA ILE A 45 3.64 11.21 -2.63
C ILE A 45 2.15 11.34 -2.36
N GLU A 46 1.60 12.53 -2.59
CA GLU A 46 0.18 12.83 -2.48
C GLU A 46 -0.53 12.50 -3.79
N TYR A 47 -1.62 11.72 -3.69
CA TYR A 47 -2.53 11.39 -4.76
C TYR A 47 -3.92 11.95 -4.48
N GLY A 48 -4.42 12.76 -5.39
CA GLY A 48 -5.69 13.47 -5.21
C GLY A 48 -5.64 14.58 -4.15
N THR A 49 -6.68 15.37 -4.09
CA THR A 49 -6.79 16.56 -3.23
C THR A 49 -7.79 16.38 -2.09
N ALA A 50 -8.60 15.33 -2.12
CA ALA A 50 -9.71 15.06 -1.21
C ALA A 50 -9.55 13.74 -0.45
N PRO A 51 -10.40 13.49 0.56
CA PRO A 51 -10.53 12.19 1.18
C PRO A 51 -10.74 11.09 0.14
N THR A 52 -10.15 9.93 0.40
CA THR A 52 -10.12 8.81 -0.55
C THR A 52 -10.71 7.56 0.08
N VAL A 53 -11.45 6.81 -0.73
CA VAL A 53 -12.09 5.55 -0.39
C VAL A 53 -11.34 4.43 -1.09
N PHE A 54 -10.97 3.37 -0.34
CA PHE A 54 -10.24 2.22 -0.86
C PHE A 54 -11.04 0.93 -0.60
N PRO A 55 -11.97 0.55 -1.49
CA PRO A 55 -12.57 -0.78 -1.48
C PRO A 55 -11.54 -1.82 -1.92
N MET A 56 -11.49 -2.96 -1.24
CA MET A 56 -10.60 -4.06 -1.58
C MET A 56 -11.30 -5.40 -1.39
N ILE A 57 -11.04 -6.32 -2.31
CA ILE A 57 -11.34 -7.75 -2.17
C ILE A 57 -10.03 -8.53 -2.23
N GLY A 58 -9.94 -9.60 -1.45
CA GLY A 58 -8.73 -10.41 -1.36
C GLY A 58 -9.04 -11.89 -1.33
N TYR A 59 -8.05 -12.68 -1.75
CA TYR A 59 -8.03 -14.12 -1.63
C TYR A 59 -6.69 -14.56 -1.07
N GLY A 60 -6.67 -15.40 -0.02
CA GLY A 60 -5.45 -15.92 0.60
C GLY A 60 -5.52 -17.43 0.82
N TYR A 61 -4.53 -18.17 0.29
CA TYR A 61 -4.47 -19.63 0.47
C TYR A 61 -3.02 -20.12 0.49
N LYS A 62 -2.61 -20.77 1.60
CA LYS A 62 -1.28 -21.41 1.76
C LYS A 62 -0.09 -20.52 1.35
N GLY A 63 -0.12 -19.26 1.76
CA GLY A 63 0.91 -18.27 1.45
C GLY A 63 0.68 -17.51 0.14
N PHE A 64 -0.13 -18.02 -0.78
CA PHE A 64 -0.57 -17.25 -1.95
C PHE A 64 -1.61 -16.23 -1.56
N ASN A 65 -1.54 -15.06 -2.17
CA ASN A 65 -2.48 -13.98 -2.01
C ASN A 65 -2.72 -13.30 -3.35
N ALA A 66 -3.97 -12.93 -3.58
CA ALA A 66 -4.37 -12.08 -4.68
C ALA A 66 -5.31 -11.00 -4.16
N PHE A 67 -5.29 -9.82 -4.73
CA PHE A 67 -6.22 -8.75 -4.39
C PHE A 67 -6.61 -7.93 -5.61
N ALA A 68 -7.76 -7.29 -5.49
CA ALA A 68 -8.16 -6.16 -6.32
C ALA A 68 -8.57 -5.02 -5.40
N MET A 69 -8.06 -3.82 -5.65
CA MET A 69 -8.32 -2.61 -4.87
C MET A 69 -8.70 -1.45 -5.80
N GLY A 70 -9.56 -0.57 -5.33
CA GLY A 70 -9.78 0.73 -5.95
C GLY A 70 -9.29 1.84 -5.03
N GLY A 71 -8.88 2.97 -5.59
CA GLY A 71 -8.56 4.20 -4.87
C GLY A 71 -9.32 5.37 -5.50
N TYR A 72 -10.33 5.90 -4.78
CA TYR A 72 -11.22 6.93 -5.35
C TYR A 72 -11.29 8.14 -4.44
N ALA A 73 -10.69 9.27 -4.86
CA ALA A 73 -10.89 10.55 -4.20
C ALA A 73 -12.33 11.01 -4.40
N ILE A 74 -13.01 11.48 -3.32
CA ILE A 74 -14.44 11.82 -3.36
C ILE A 74 -14.78 13.01 -4.27
N ASP A 75 -13.79 13.82 -4.64
CA ASP A 75 -13.92 14.94 -5.58
C ASP A 75 -13.55 14.57 -7.03
N GLY A 76 -13.18 13.30 -7.29
CA GLY A 76 -12.75 12.82 -8.59
C GLY A 76 -11.33 13.21 -8.99
N SER A 77 -10.56 13.85 -8.10
CA SER A 77 -9.17 14.28 -8.38
C SER A 77 -8.18 13.14 -8.55
N HIS A 78 -8.56 11.92 -8.13
CA HIS A 78 -7.77 10.70 -8.31
C HIS A 78 -8.67 9.47 -8.43
N GLN A 79 -8.31 8.59 -9.35
CA GLN A 79 -8.93 7.28 -9.53
C GLN A 79 -7.83 6.25 -9.80
N GLU A 80 -7.94 5.09 -9.15
CA GLU A 80 -6.95 4.02 -9.25
C GLU A 80 -7.63 2.66 -9.15
N VAL A 81 -7.13 1.70 -9.90
CA VAL A 81 -7.50 0.28 -9.81
C VAL A 81 -6.23 -0.55 -9.78
N ASP A 82 -6.05 -1.30 -8.71
CA ASP A 82 -4.87 -2.12 -8.49
C ASP A 82 -5.21 -3.59 -8.46
N LEU A 83 -4.38 -4.38 -9.10
CA LEU A 83 -4.40 -5.83 -9.01
C LEU A 83 -3.05 -6.31 -8.49
N GLY A 84 -3.05 -7.30 -7.61
CA GLY A 84 -1.80 -7.84 -7.12
C GLY A 84 -1.87 -9.31 -6.79
N VAL A 85 -0.71 -9.95 -6.92
CA VAL A 85 -0.48 -11.33 -6.50
C VAL A 85 0.83 -11.41 -5.72
N SER A 86 0.85 -12.24 -4.68
CA SER A 86 2.05 -12.44 -3.88
C SER A 86 2.12 -13.83 -3.28
N TYR A 87 3.32 -14.20 -2.87
CA TYR A 87 3.57 -15.37 -2.03
C TYR A 87 4.31 -14.95 -0.77
N SER A 88 3.80 -15.37 0.37
CA SER A 88 4.37 -15.10 1.68
C SER A 88 4.81 -16.39 2.36
N SER A 89 6.02 -16.37 2.91
CA SER A 89 6.54 -17.37 3.83
C SER A 89 6.56 -16.82 5.26
N SER A 90 7.37 -17.42 6.16
CA SER A 90 7.45 -16.95 7.56
C SER A 90 8.01 -15.53 7.69
N GLU A 91 8.98 -15.15 6.88
CA GLU A 91 9.69 -13.86 6.95
C GLU A 91 9.71 -13.10 5.62
N PHE A 92 9.48 -13.77 4.49
CA PHE A 92 9.58 -13.17 3.17
C PHE A 92 8.23 -13.13 2.47
N THR A 93 7.96 -12.01 1.81
CA THR A 93 6.89 -11.85 0.85
C THR A 93 7.49 -11.36 -0.45
N ILE A 94 7.14 -12.01 -1.56
CA ILE A 94 7.46 -11.54 -2.91
C ILE A 94 6.16 -11.37 -3.68
N GLY A 95 6.09 -10.40 -4.57
CA GLY A 95 4.86 -10.17 -5.32
C GLY A 95 5.03 -9.24 -6.51
N VAL A 96 3.94 -9.13 -7.25
CA VAL A 96 3.78 -8.21 -8.37
C VAL A 96 2.44 -7.50 -8.19
N SER A 97 2.45 -6.19 -8.39
CA SER A 97 1.26 -5.35 -8.41
C SER A 97 1.19 -4.57 -9.71
N ASP A 98 -0.01 -4.42 -10.22
CA ASP A 98 -0.34 -3.59 -11.37
C ASP A 98 -1.19 -2.43 -10.87
N TYR A 99 -0.75 -1.22 -11.10
CA TYR A 99 -1.46 0.02 -10.79
C TYR A 99 -1.97 0.62 -12.10
N TYR A 100 -3.25 0.90 -12.15
CA TYR A 100 -3.88 1.52 -13.32
C TYR A 100 -4.71 2.73 -12.91
N TYR A 101 -4.51 3.82 -13.62
CA TYR A 101 -5.21 5.09 -13.37
C TYR A 101 -6.25 5.31 -14.47
N PRO A 102 -7.55 5.04 -14.19
CA PRO A 102 -8.63 5.26 -15.15
C PRO A 102 -8.69 6.72 -15.65
N SER A 103 -9.09 6.89 -16.90
CA SER A 103 -9.33 8.20 -17.49
C SER A 103 -10.52 8.90 -16.82
N ALA A 104 -10.61 10.22 -16.98
CA ALA A 104 -11.75 10.99 -16.51
C ALA A 104 -13.07 10.51 -17.15
N VAL A 105 -14.18 10.72 -16.45
CA VAL A 105 -15.52 10.34 -16.94
C VAL A 105 -15.80 10.98 -18.29
N GLY A 106 -16.17 10.15 -19.26
CA GLY A 106 -16.44 10.57 -20.65
C GLY A 106 -15.23 10.49 -21.58
N GLU A 107 -14.04 10.23 -21.08
CA GLU A 107 -12.85 9.94 -21.88
C GLU A 107 -12.77 8.45 -22.22
N LYS A 108 -12.06 8.14 -23.31
CA LYS A 108 -11.84 6.75 -23.71
C LYS A 108 -10.75 6.12 -22.85
N ASP A 109 -11.11 5.15 -22.02
CA ASP A 109 -10.19 4.37 -21.22
C ASP A 109 -9.27 3.50 -22.07
N GLY A 110 -8.06 3.30 -21.60
CA GLY A 110 -7.01 2.51 -22.23
C GLY A 110 -6.65 1.22 -21.49
N TYR A 111 -7.50 0.72 -20.59
CA TYR A 111 -7.19 -0.43 -19.74
C TYR A 111 -6.61 -1.63 -20.50
N PHE A 112 -7.17 -1.99 -21.63
CA PHE A 112 -6.68 -3.13 -22.43
C PHE A 112 -5.51 -2.80 -23.37
N LYS A 113 -4.93 -1.61 -23.27
CA LYS A 113 -3.70 -1.27 -23.98
C LYS A 113 -2.49 -1.83 -23.22
N LEU A 114 -2.19 -3.10 -23.45
CA LEU A 114 -1.10 -3.82 -22.76
C LEU A 114 0.25 -3.75 -23.50
N ASN A 115 0.34 -2.96 -24.55
CA ASN A 115 1.60 -2.75 -25.26
C ASN A 115 2.52 -1.81 -24.45
N ASN A 116 3.73 -2.25 -24.18
CA ASN A 116 4.69 -1.51 -23.37
C ASN A 116 4.96 -0.06 -23.85
N ARG A 117 4.71 0.28 -25.13
CA ARG A 117 4.96 1.65 -25.64
C ARG A 117 3.94 2.67 -25.17
N ASN A 118 2.68 2.27 -24.98
CA ASN A 118 1.55 3.18 -24.73
C ASN A 118 0.55 2.68 -23.70
N THR A 119 0.95 1.70 -22.86
CA THR A 119 0.15 1.25 -21.72
C THR A 119 0.10 2.30 -20.62
N GLY A 120 -1.05 2.41 -19.94
CA GLY A 120 -1.21 3.18 -18.71
C GLY A 120 -0.94 2.37 -17.44
N HIS A 121 -0.61 1.08 -17.57
CA HIS A 121 -0.31 0.21 -16.44
C HIS A 121 1.09 0.47 -15.87
N TRP A 122 1.21 0.37 -14.56
CA TRP A 122 2.46 0.47 -13.82
C TRP A 122 2.68 -0.82 -13.06
N VAL A 123 3.49 -1.71 -13.60
CA VAL A 123 3.72 -3.02 -12.99
C VAL A 123 4.98 -2.99 -12.13
N GLU A 124 4.79 -3.22 -10.82
CA GLU A 124 5.85 -3.25 -9.82
C GLU A 124 6.10 -4.66 -9.34
N ALA A 125 7.35 -5.10 -9.30
CA ALA A 125 7.79 -6.26 -8.55
C ALA A 125 8.37 -5.81 -7.20
N TYR A 126 8.12 -6.57 -6.14
CA TYR A 126 8.61 -6.25 -4.81
C TYR A 126 9.00 -7.49 -4.01
N ALA A 127 9.86 -7.28 -3.04
CA ALA A 127 10.22 -8.23 -2.02
C ALA A 127 10.24 -7.53 -0.65
N THR A 128 9.64 -8.17 0.36
CA THR A 128 9.65 -7.68 1.74
C THR A 128 10.18 -8.77 2.65
N TRP A 129 11.14 -8.41 3.47
CA TRP A 129 11.54 -9.21 4.64
C TRP A 129 10.91 -8.62 5.90
N THR A 130 10.34 -9.47 6.75
CA THR A 130 9.76 -9.08 8.04
C THR A 130 10.36 -9.95 9.12
N GLY A 131 11.10 -9.35 10.04
CA GLY A 131 11.75 -10.06 11.12
C GLY A 131 10.75 -10.69 12.09
N THR A 132 10.94 -11.96 12.41
CA THR A 132 10.09 -12.67 13.38
C THR A 132 10.54 -12.47 14.82
N LYS A 133 11.82 -12.14 15.04
CA LYS A 133 12.43 -11.89 16.36
C LYS A 133 12.64 -10.40 16.64
N ILE A 134 12.85 -9.62 15.60
CA ILE A 134 13.06 -8.18 15.67
C ILE A 134 11.92 -7.55 14.88
N PRO A 135 11.19 -6.56 15.42
CA PRO A 135 10.04 -5.94 14.74
C PRO A 135 10.46 -4.96 13.64
N LEU A 136 11.45 -5.35 12.84
CA LEU A 136 11.93 -4.65 11.66
C LEU A 136 11.36 -5.28 10.40
N TRP A 137 11.16 -4.47 9.38
CA TRP A 137 10.86 -4.92 8.03
C TRP A 137 11.64 -4.09 7.00
N ILE A 138 11.92 -4.72 5.87
CA ILE A 138 12.64 -4.10 4.75
C ILE A 138 11.87 -4.46 3.48
N THR A 139 11.55 -3.46 2.68
CA THR A 139 10.93 -3.64 1.37
C THR A 139 11.84 -3.09 0.28
N LEU A 140 11.99 -3.86 -0.79
CA LEU A 140 12.62 -3.44 -2.04
C LEU A 140 11.59 -3.61 -3.16
N SER A 141 11.49 -2.64 -4.03
CA SER A 141 10.60 -2.73 -5.18
C SER A 141 11.15 -2.00 -6.40
N SER A 142 10.64 -2.36 -7.57
CA SER A 142 10.97 -1.70 -8.83
C SER A 142 9.81 -1.82 -9.81
N TYR A 143 9.53 -0.76 -10.55
CA TYR A 143 8.64 -0.84 -11.71
C TYR A 143 9.34 -1.59 -12.84
N ILE A 144 8.80 -2.75 -13.19
CA ILE A 144 9.42 -3.66 -14.18
C ILE A 144 8.82 -3.54 -15.57
N PHE A 145 7.63 -2.95 -15.67
CA PHE A 145 6.91 -2.80 -16.94
C PHE A 145 5.93 -1.62 -16.86
N GLY A 146 5.61 -1.04 -18.00
CA GLY A 146 4.49 -0.11 -18.14
C GLY A 146 4.89 1.34 -18.31
N ALA A 147 4.17 2.24 -17.63
CA ALA A 147 4.25 3.68 -17.86
C ALA A 147 5.43 4.37 -17.17
N ASP A 148 6.26 3.64 -16.42
CA ASP A 148 7.49 4.17 -15.82
C ASP A 148 8.57 4.43 -16.87
N LYS A 149 8.43 5.55 -17.59
CA LYS A 149 9.29 5.93 -18.72
C LYS A 149 9.76 7.36 -18.63
N ASN A 150 10.95 7.60 -19.18
CA ASN A 150 11.44 8.95 -19.43
C ASN A 150 10.79 9.56 -20.69
N GLU A 151 11.14 10.81 -20.99
CA GLU A 151 10.64 11.57 -22.16
C GLU A 151 10.97 10.89 -23.51
N GLU A 152 12.00 10.06 -23.56
CA GLU A 152 12.40 9.28 -24.75
C GLU A 152 11.62 7.95 -24.85
N GLY A 153 10.71 7.65 -23.93
CA GLY A 153 9.94 6.39 -23.88
C GLY A 153 10.72 5.18 -23.37
N LYS A 154 11.91 5.40 -22.75
CA LYS A 154 12.72 4.33 -22.18
C LYS A 154 12.23 3.97 -20.78
N GLN A 155 12.07 2.67 -20.50
CA GLN A 155 11.75 2.16 -19.17
C GLN A 155 12.83 2.57 -18.16
N MET A 156 12.41 3.15 -17.03
CA MET A 156 13.31 3.71 -16.03
C MET A 156 13.61 2.76 -14.88
N TYR A 157 12.79 1.71 -14.68
CA TYR A 157 12.92 0.77 -13.58
C TYR A 157 13.03 1.49 -12.23
N SER A 158 12.14 2.47 -12.02
CA SER A 158 12.12 3.29 -10.81
C SER A 158 12.04 2.38 -9.59
N SER A 159 13.09 2.40 -8.78
CA SER A 159 13.27 1.48 -7.66
C SER A 159 13.16 2.21 -6.33
N TYR A 160 12.60 1.53 -5.34
CA TYR A 160 12.36 2.05 -4.00
C TYR A 160 12.80 1.05 -2.95
N ALA A 161 13.38 1.54 -1.88
CA ALA A 161 13.70 0.79 -0.68
C ALA A 161 13.10 1.45 0.53
N GLU A 162 12.59 0.65 1.47
CA GLU A 162 12.04 1.14 2.73
C GLU A 162 12.46 0.21 3.87
N VAL A 163 12.83 0.81 4.98
CA VAL A 163 13.05 0.12 6.26
C VAL A 163 12.11 0.69 7.30
N GLY A 164 11.49 -0.18 8.07
CA GLY A 164 10.59 0.25 9.13
C GLY A 164 10.69 -0.62 10.38
N TYR A 165 10.18 -0.05 11.45
CA TYR A 165 10.11 -0.66 12.77
C TYR A 165 8.71 -0.50 13.31
N THR A 166 8.12 -1.58 13.85
CA THR A 166 6.80 -1.54 14.47
C THR A 166 6.89 -1.92 15.94
N TYR A 167 6.48 -1.03 16.82
CA TYR A 167 6.37 -1.30 18.25
C TYR A 167 4.91 -1.44 18.66
N SER A 168 4.54 -2.61 19.19
CA SER A 168 3.19 -2.88 19.69
C SER A 168 3.15 -2.71 21.21
N PHE A 169 2.33 -1.79 21.70
CA PHE A 169 2.07 -1.59 23.13
C PHE A 169 1.18 -2.70 23.69
N ASN A 170 0.21 -3.12 22.87
CA ASN A 170 -0.73 -4.19 23.13
C ASN A 170 -1.37 -4.65 21.80
N ASP A 171 -2.40 -5.52 21.87
CA ASP A 171 -3.06 -6.07 20.68
C ASP A 171 -3.77 -5.04 19.79
N ASP A 172 -4.18 -3.91 20.36
CA ASP A 172 -4.96 -2.88 19.67
C ASP A 172 -4.11 -1.64 19.31
N ASN A 173 -2.93 -1.45 19.96
CA ASN A 173 -2.16 -0.22 19.85
C ASN A 173 -0.73 -0.46 19.40
N ASN A 174 -0.32 0.18 18.31
CA ASN A 174 1.05 0.14 17.82
C ASN A 174 1.50 1.47 17.21
N ILE A 175 2.81 1.65 17.15
CA ILE A 175 3.47 2.69 16.37
C ILE A 175 4.37 2.02 15.33
N ALA A 176 4.26 2.45 14.09
CA ALA A 176 5.16 2.09 13.01
C ALA A 176 5.94 3.32 12.54
N LEU A 177 7.25 3.18 12.44
CA LEU A 177 8.14 4.20 11.91
C LEU A 177 8.80 3.64 10.68
N CYS A 178 8.91 4.41 9.59
CA CYS A 178 9.68 3.99 8.43
C CYS A 178 10.40 5.13 7.73
N VAL A 179 11.45 4.76 7.01
CA VAL A 179 12.20 5.63 6.11
C VAL A 179 12.32 4.93 4.77
N GLY A 180 11.91 5.62 3.72
CA GLY A 180 11.94 5.13 2.35
C GLY A 180 12.66 6.08 1.40
N ALA A 181 13.36 5.49 0.44
CA ALA A 181 14.16 6.22 -0.53
C ALA A 181 13.99 5.62 -1.94
N ASN A 182 14.01 6.47 -2.95
CA ASN A 182 14.25 6.00 -4.31
C ASN A 182 15.74 5.66 -4.48
N LEU A 183 16.03 4.63 -5.26
CA LEU A 183 17.39 4.11 -5.43
C LEU A 183 18.06 4.61 -6.73
N ASN A 184 17.28 5.05 -7.70
CA ASN A 184 17.75 5.51 -8.99
C ASN A 184 16.93 6.70 -9.49
N LYS A 185 17.39 7.36 -10.55
CA LYS A 185 16.63 8.41 -11.24
C LYS A 185 15.33 7.80 -11.79
N GLY A 186 14.16 8.30 -11.34
CA GLY A 186 12.88 7.71 -11.71
C GLY A 186 11.67 8.43 -11.12
N PHE A 187 10.54 7.75 -11.11
CA PHE A 187 9.22 8.23 -10.75
C PHE A 187 9.17 9.06 -9.45
N TYR A 188 9.76 8.56 -8.35
CA TYR A 188 9.66 9.17 -7.03
C TYR A 188 10.26 10.59 -6.94
N THR A 189 11.17 10.91 -7.84
CA THR A 189 11.82 12.23 -7.96
C THR A 189 11.41 12.98 -9.22
N GLY A 190 10.32 12.55 -9.90
CA GLY A 190 9.89 13.13 -11.17
C GLY A 190 10.96 13.01 -12.25
N TYR A 191 11.72 11.92 -12.23
CA TYR A 191 12.82 11.65 -13.18
C TYR A 191 13.98 12.65 -13.15
N GLN A 192 14.13 13.42 -12.07
CA GLN A 192 15.15 14.48 -11.99
C GLN A 192 16.40 14.03 -11.24
N SER A 193 16.26 13.25 -10.17
CA SER A 193 17.36 12.92 -9.26
C SER A 193 17.48 11.41 -9.02
N GLY A 194 18.68 10.96 -8.65
CA GLY A 194 18.98 9.59 -8.23
C GLY A 194 18.51 9.31 -6.80
N PHE A 195 19.41 8.82 -5.95
CA PHE A 195 19.09 8.46 -4.57
C PHE A 195 18.62 9.67 -3.75
N ASN A 196 17.42 9.55 -3.15
CA ASN A 196 16.87 10.55 -2.23
C ASN A 196 15.93 9.88 -1.22
N VAL A 197 15.91 10.39 0.01
CA VAL A 197 14.86 10.05 0.97
C VAL A 197 13.59 10.78 0.54
N VAL A 198 12.55 10.00 0.22
CA VAL A 198 11.26 10.51 -0.28
C VAL A 198 10.10 10.23 0.68
N ASN A 199 10.32 9.41 1.70
CA ASN A 199 9.30 9.03 2.67
C ASN A 199 9.91 8.89 4.07
N ILE A 200 9.42 9.64 5.03
CA ILE A 200 9.63 9.40 6.46
C ILE A 200 8.22 9.39 7.06
N ASN A 201 7.81 8.28 7.66
CA ASN A 201 6.45 8.12 8.16
C ASN A 201 6.45 7.62 9.60
N ALA A 202 5.62 8.25 10.43
CA ALA A 202 5.25 7.80 11.75
C ALA A 202 3.74 7.55 11.77
N LYS A 203 3.34 6.28 11.94
CA LYS A 203 1.93 5.85 11.96
C LYS A 203 1.59 5.27 13.33
N TYR A 204 0.60 5.83 13.98
CA TYR A 204 -0.05 5.25 15.16
C TYR A 204 -1.33 4.55 14.75
N SER A 205 -1.53 3.33 15.23
CA SER A 205 -2.75 2.55 14.98
C SER A 205 -3.38 2.15 16.31
N THR A 206 -4.71 2.22 16.37
CA THR A 206 -5.53 1.85 17.53
C THR A 206 -6.88 1.30 17.05
N ALA A 207 -7.75 0.90 17.99
CA ALA A 207 -9.13 0.53 17.69
C ALA A 207 -10.10 1.13 18.70
N PHE A 208 -11.17 1.78 18.20
CA PHE A 208 -12.29 2.15 19.03
C PHE A 208 -13.22 0.94 19.24
N LYS A 209 -13.69 0.74 20.47
CA LYS A 209 -14.56 -0.36 20.85
C LYS A 209 -16.00 0.12 21.01
N PHE A 210 -16.92 -0.52 20.27
CA PHE A 210 -18.36 -0.27 20.35
C PHE A 210 -19.05 -1.61 20.65
N GLY A 211 -19.27 -1.91 21.93
CA GLY A 211 -19.70 -3.23 22.34
C GLY A 211 -18.70 -4.31 21.91
N ASN A 212 -19.15 -5.27 21.10
CA ASN A 212 -18.29 -6.33 20.56
C ASN A 212 -17.55 -5.95 19.26
N TYR A 213 -17.86 -4.80 18.68
CA TYR A 213 -17.24 -4.33 17.45
C TYR A 213 -16.01 -3.48 17.75
N LYS A 214 -14.93 -3.74 17.01
CA LYS A 214 -13.71 -2.94 17.02
C LYS A 214 -13.61 -2.23 15.69
N LEU A 215 -13.54 -0.90 15.71
CA LEU A 215 -13.25 -0.07 14.54
C LEU A 215 -11.77 0.31 14.56
N PRO A 216 -10.93 -0.27 13.70
CA PRO A 216 -9.53 0.12 13.60
C PRO A 216 -9.40 1.53 13.02
N VAL A 217 -8.51 2.30 13.61
CA VAL A 217 -8.22 3.69 13.23
C VAL A 217 -6.72 3.86 13.17
N SER A 218 -6.23 4.67 12.25
CA SER A 218 -4.83 5.09 12.27
C SER A 218 -4.69 6.57 12.01
N ALA A 219 -3.57 7.14 12.51
CA ALA A 219 -3.11 8.47 12.18
C ALA A 219 -1.66 8.39 11.74
N SER A 220 -1.29 9.10 10.67
CA SER A 220 0.06 9.12 10.13
C SER A 220 0.56 10.54 9.94
N TYR A 221 1.82 10.76 10.30
CA TYR A 221 2.56 11.95 9.91
C TYR A 221 3.65 11.55 8.93
N VAL A 222 3.57 12.11 7.72
CA VAL A 222 4.43 11.74 6.60
C VAL A 222 5.22 12.97 6.15
N LEU A 223 6.53 12.79 5.99
CA LEU A 223 7.44 13.78 5.42
C LEU A 223 7.98 13.26 4.10
N ASN A 224 8.01 14.11 3.08
CA ASN A 224 8.83 13.92 1.90
C ASN A 224 9.93 14.96 1.88
N PRO A 225 11.16 14.62 2.33
CA PRO A 225 12.26 15.58 2.41
C PRO A 225 12.67 16.11 1.03
N TYR A 226 12.65 15.25 0.01
CA TYR A 226 13.00 15.63 -1.36
C TYR A 226 12.07 16.71 -1.93
N LYS A 227 10.75 16.55 -1.71
CA LYS A 227 9.73 17.52 -2.17
C LYS A 227 9.47 18.66 -1.17
N ASN A 228 10.13 18.63 -0.01
CA ASN A 228 9.90 19.57 1.09
C ASN A 228 8.39 19.68 1.47
N LYS A 229 7.73 18.51 1.61
CA LYS A 229 6.31 18.41 1.94
C LYS A 229 6.09 17.58 3.19
N SER A 230 5.05 17.91 3.94
CA SER A 230 4.55 17.11 5.06
C SER A 230 3.04 16.94 4.97
N PHE A 231 2.57 15.81 5.50
CA PHE A 231 1.16 15.45 5.48
C PHE A 231 0.76 14.86 6.82
N PHE A 232 -0.47 15.12 7.23
CA PHE A 232 -1.12 14.41 8.33
C PHE A 232 -2.37 13.73 7.78
N THR A 233 -2.50 12.43 8.02
CA THR A 233 -3.62 11.63 7.54
C THR A 233 -4.25 10.83 8.66
N MET A 234 -5.55 10.57 8.54
CA MET A 234 -6.27 9.64 9.41
C MET A 234 -7.05 8.66 8.54
N SER A 235 -7.14 7.40 8.98
CA SER A 235 -7.89 6.36 8.28
C SER A 235 -8.76 5.57 9.23
N LEU A 236 -9.93 5.16 8.72
CA LEU A 236 -10.87 4.23 9.33
C LEU A 236 -10.91 2.96 8.47
N TYR A 237 -10.96 1.78 9.12
CA TYR A 237 -10.94 0.50 8.42
C TYR A 237 -12.16 -0.33 8.76
N PHE A 238 -12.81 -0.85 7.73
CA PHE A 238 -13.94 -1.77 7.81
C PHE A 238 -13.56 -3.04 7.04
N GLY A 239 -13.92 -4.24 7.56
CA GLY A 239 -13.59 -5.46 6.83
C GLY A 239 -14.25 -6.70 7.43
N ILE A 240 -14.32 -7.76 6.63
CA ILE A 240 -14.85 -9.09 6.94
C ILE A 240 -13.89 -10.18 6.46
#